data_b6d154b36a5fcc489fc2b3cdaa71d304
#
_entry.id   b6d154b36a5fcc489fc2b3cdaa71d304
#
_cell.length_a   1.000
_cell.length_b   1.000
_cell.length_c   1.000
_cell.angle_alpha   90.00
_cell.angle_beta   90.00
_cell.angle_gamma   90.00
#
_symmetry.space_group_name_H-M   'P 1'
#
loop_
_entity.id
_entity.type
_entity.pdbx_description
1 polymer ?
#
loop_
_entity_poly.entity_id
_entity_poly.type
_entity_poly.pdbx_seq_one_letter_code
_entity_poly.pdbx_strand_id
1 'polypeptide(L)'
;MSNEIKTQVVVLGAGPGGYSAAFRAADLGLDVVLVESRATLGGVCLNVGCIPSKALLHVAKVIDDAAAMASHGVTFGKPEIDLDKIRGWKEDVIGQLTGGLGGMSKARKVKTVTGFGKFTSDKTIEVEGSDGSTTITFDNAIIACGSSVIDLPFIPNDDPRVIDSTGALELKDVPEEMLVLGGGIIGLEMGTVYSALGSNVSVVEFADQLVPAADKDIVRIYNNYNKKKFNIMLSTKVVAVEAKDDGLYVTFEGKKAPKEQVRYDKILVAVGRKPNGHLVAADKAGVNVDERGFINVSKEMRTNVPHIFAIGDVVGQPMLAHKAVHEAHCAAEVISGKKHEFDPRCIPSIAYTDPEMAWVGVTEREAKEQGLNIEVANFPWAASGRAIASARTEGKTKMIFEKDTGRVLGGAIVGINAGEMLGEICLAVEMGADAEDVGLTIHAHPTLNESIGLAAEIFEGSITDLPNPKAVKKKK
;
A
#
# COMPACT_ATOMS: atom_id res chain seq x y z
N MET A 1 26.92 24.50 -20.53
CA MET A 1 27.82 24.58 -19.37
C MET A 1 27.24 23.69 -18.31
N SER A 2 28.00 22.72 -17.78
CA SER A 2 27.55 21.89 -16.70
C SER A 2 27.40 22.72 -15.43
N ASN A 3 26.25 22.71 -14.79
CA ASN A 3 26.07 23.31 -13.47
C ASN A 3 26.72 22.40 -12.41
N GLU A 4 27.54 22.99 -11.54
CA GLU A 4 28.12 22.30 -10.41
C GLU A 4 27.44 22.73 -9.11
N ILE A 5 27.03 21.77 -8.28
CA ILE A 5 26.42 21.97 -6.96
C ILE A 5 27.23 21.18 -5.93
N LYS A 6 27.48 21.81 -4.78
CA LYS A 6 28.00 21.10 -3.58
C LYS A 6 26.95 21.15 -2.50
N THR A 7 26.81 20.04 -1.76
CA THR A 7 25.82 19.90 -0.68
C THR A 7 26.29 18.91 0.39
N GLN A 8 25.78 19.03 1.59
CA GLN A 8 26.05 18.05 2.65
C GLN A 8 25.26 16.75 2.42
N VAL A 9 24.01 16.88 1.94
CA VAL A 9 23.14 15.72 1.68
C VAL A 9 22.50 15.84 0.31
N VAL A 10 22.65 14.82 -0.51
CA VAL A 10 21.86 14.64 -1.72
C VAL A 10 20.84 13.51 -1.51
N VAL A 11 19.58 13.76 -1.85
CA VAL A 11 18.52 12.74 -1.84
C VAL A 11 18.10 12.45 -3.27
N LEU A 12 18.19 11.19 -3.68
CA LEU A 12 17.91 10.74 -5.04
C LEU A 12 16.53 10.08 -5.11
N GLY A 13 15.54 10.81 -5.63
CA GLY A 13 14.12 10.49 -5.67
C GLY A 13 13.30 11.25 -4.64
N ALA A 14 12.17 11.83 -5.04
CA ALA A 14 11.29 12.64 -4.19
C ALA A 14 9.95 11.98 -3.91
N GLY A 15 9.91 10.64 -3.82
CA GLY A 15 8.79 9.90 -3.26
C GLY A 15 8.64 10.15 -1.74
N PRO A 16 7.66 9.51 -1.06
CA PRO A 16 7.40 9.73 0.38
C PRO A 16 8.65 9.63 1.25
N GLY A 17 9.50 8.64 1.06
CA GLY A 17 10.79 8.57 1.76
C GLY A 17 11.72 9.71 1.39
N GLY A 18 11.85 10.03 0.10
CA GLY A 18 12.83 11.02 -0.37
C GLY A 18 12.53 12.44 0.10
N TYR A 19 11.29 12.94 -0.09
CA TYR A 19 10.98 14.28 0.41
C TYR A 19 11.00 14.35 1.95
N SER A 20 10.61 13.29 2.64
CA SER A 20 10.68 13.23 4.10
C SER A 20 12.12 13.27 4.61
N ALA A 21 13.04 12.53 3.95
CA ALA A 21 14.47 12.56 4.28
C ALA A 21 15.05 13.97 4.03
N ALA A 22 14.75 14.56 2.88
CA ALA A 22 15.25 15.89 2.54
C ALA A 22 14.76 16.98 3.51
N PHE A 23 13.47 16.95 3.86
CA PHE A 23 12.87 17.90 4.81
C PHE A 23 13.41 17.69 6.22
N ARG A 24 13.51 16.43 6.69
CA ARG A 24 14.07 16.14 8.01
C ARG A 24 15.54 16.55 8.10
N ALA A 25 16.35 16.27 7.11
CA ALA A 25 17.74 16.69 7.07
C ALA A 25 17.89 18.22 7.10
N ALA A 26 17.07 18.94 6.32
CA ALA A 26 17.04 20.41 6.34
C ALA A 26 16.58 20.98 7.68
N ASP A 27 15.57 20.39 8.34
CA ASP A 27 15.11 20.76 9.68
C ASP A 27 16.18 20.51 10.75
N LEU A 28 17.13 19.61 10.48
CA LEU A 28 18.31 19.36 11.33
C LEU A 28 19.50 20.28 11.02
N GLY A 29 19.32 21.25 10.10
CA GLY A 29 20.32 22.27 9.77
C GLY A 29 21.30 21.86 8.71
N LEU A 30 21.08 20.76 7.99
CA LEU A 30 21.95 20.32 6.89
C LEU A 30 21.59 21.01 5.57
N ASP A 31 22.58 21.23 4.73
CA ASP A 31 22.38 21.70 3.35
C ASP A 31 21.97 20.53 2.45
N VAL A 32 20.81 20.64 1.78
CA VAL A 32 20.16 19.51 1.10
C VAL A 32 19.82 19.83 -0.34
N VAL A 33 20.17 18.89 -1.23
CA VAL A 33 19.70 18.83 -2.61
C VAL A 33 18.78 17.61 -2.79
N LEU A 34 17.58 17.84 -3.32
CA LEU A 34 16.61 16.79 -3.65
C LEU A 34 16.51 16.65 -5.18
N VAL A 35 16.82 15.47 -5.70
CA VAL A 35 16.77 15.16 -7.14
C VAL A 35 15.48 14.40 -7.44
N GLU A 36 14.71 14.85 -8.44
CA GLU A 36 13.47 14.18 -8.88
C GLU A 36 13.37 14.20 -10.41
N SER A 37 13.05 13.05 -10.97
CA SER A 37 12.89 12.88 -12.41
C SER A 37 11.58 13.47 -12.96
N ARG A 38 10.56 13.57 -12.12
CA ARG A 38 9.25 14.17 -12.47
C ARG A 38 9.30 15.68 -12.27
N ALA A 39 8.37 16.37 -12.92
CA ALA A 39 8.22 17.82 -12.76
C ALA A 39 7.72 18.22 -11.35
N THR A 40 7.10 17.31 -10.61
CA THR A 40 6.52 17.53 -9.28
C THR A 40 7.08 16.55 -8.27
N LEU A 41 7.22 17.00 -7.01
CA LEU A 41 7.59 16.15 -5.89
C LEU A 41 6.45 15.17 -5.54
N GLY A 42 6.75 14.13 -4.75
CA GLY A 42 5.76 13.15 -4.29
C GLY A 42 5.93 11.75 -4.87
N GLY A 43 6.79 11.60 -5.89
CA GLY A 43 7.10 10.31 -6.53
C GLY A 43 5.87 9.60 -7.09
N VAL A 44 5.90 8.27 -7.12
CA VAL A 44 4.79 7.42 -7.56
C VAL A 44 3.57 7.61 -6.66
N CYS A 45 3.74 7.64 -5.35
CA CYS A 45 2.64 7.67 -4.38
C CYS A 45 1.66 8.82 -4.61
N LEU A 46 2.16 10.07 -4.71
CA LEU A 46 1.30 11.22 -4.86
C LEU A 46 0.81 11.42 -6.30
N ASN A 47 1.67 11.17 -7.27
CA ASN A 47 1.37 11.50 -8.66
C ASN A 47 0.56 10.43 -9.39
N VAL A 48 0.90 9.14 -9.20
CA VAL A 48 0.36 8.01 -9.98
C VAL A 48 0.17 6.75 -9.13
N GLY A 49 -0.15 6.89 -7.85
CA GLY A 49 -0.26 5.76 -6.91
C GLY A 49 -1.32 5.97 -5.84
N CYS A 50 -0.88 6.11 -4.58
CA CYS A 50 -1.76 6.11 -3.41
C CYS A 50 -2.85 7.18 -3.48
N ILE A 51 -2.49 8.42 -3.80
CA ILE A 51 -3.43 9.55 -3.74
C ILE A 51 -4.50 9.47 -4.84
N PRO A 52 -4.15 9.35 -6.14
CA PRO A 52 -5.18 9.20 -7.16
C PRO A 52 -6.02 7.93 -6.98
N SER A 53 -5.44 6.83 -6.45
CA SER A 53 -6.19 5.62 -6.12
C SER A 53 -7.26 5.89 -5.06
N LYS A 54 -6.92 6.56 -3.95
CA LYS A 54 -7.87 6.87 -2.87
C LYS A 54 -8.94 7.88 -3.31
N ALA A 55 -8.59 8.82 -4.17
CA ALA A 55 -9.59 9.69 -4.79
C ALA A 55 -10.61 8.89 -5.61
N LEU A 56 -10.17 8.00 -6.50
CA LEU A 56 -11.08 7.18 -7.30
C LEU A 56 -11.87 6.16 -6.47
N LEU A 57 -11.26 5.56 -5.44
CA LEU A 57 -11.95 4.67 -4.50
C LEU A 57 -13.06 5.41 -3.72
N HIS A 58 -12.85 6.68 -3.38
CA HIS A 58 -13.90 7.50 -2.78
C HIS A 58 -15.10 7.67 -3.73
N VAL A 59 -14.86 7.93 -5.02
CA VAL A 59 -15.94 7.98 -6.04
C VAL A 59 -16.68 6.65 -6.11
N ALA A 60 -15.96 5.54 -6.18
CA ALA A 60 -16.53 4.19 -6.22
C ALA A 60 -17.40 3.92 -4.99
N LYS A 61 -16.90 4.28 -3.80
CA LYS A 61 -17.64 4.12 -2.53
C LYS A 61 -18.95 4.91 -2.52
N VAL A 62 -18.94 6.15 -2.97
CA VAL A 62 -20.16 6.99 -3.02
C VAL A 62 -21.21 6.37 -3.95
N ILE A 63 -20.79 5.85 -5.10
CA ILE A 63 -21.71 5.17 -6.05
C ILE A 63 -22.33 3.93 -5.41
N ASP A 64 -21.52 3.07 -4.81
CA ASP A 64 -21.96 1.82 -4.19
C ASP A 64 -22.85 2.07 -2.95
N ASP A 65 -22.47 3.02 -2.08
CA ASP A 65 -23.25 3.39 -0.89
C ASP A 65 -24.63 3.96 -1.30
N ALA A 66 -24.67 4.83 -2.32
CA ALA A 66 -25.93 5.36 -2.84
C ALA A 66 -26.84 4.24 -3.39
N ALA A 67 -26.28 3.30 -4.15
CA ALA A 67 -27.04 2.15 -4.66
C ALA A 67 -27.58 1.24 -3.54
N ALA A 68 -26.77 1.02 -2.48
CA ALA A 68 -27.16 0.19 -1.34
C ALA A 68 -28.34 0.77 -0.54
N MET A 69 -28.50 2.10 -0.51
CA MET A 69 -29.58 2.78 0.20
C MET A 69 -30.99 2.45 -0.33
N ALA A 70 -31.13 1.93 -1.54
CA ALA A 70 -32.41 1.52 -2.08
C ALA A 70 -33.13 0.49 -1.18
N SER A 71 -32.38 -0.43 -0.58
CA SER A 71 -32.92 -1.41 0.36
C SER A 71 -33.40 -0.82 1.71
N HIS A 72 -33.02 0.44 1.97
CA HIS A 72 -33.39 1.19 3.19
C HIS A 72 -34.40 2.31 2.90
N GLY A 73 -35.01 2.31 1.73
CA GLY A 73 -36.09 3.24 1.36
C GLY A 73 -35.65 4.55 0.72
N VAL A 74 -34.35 4.70 0.39
CA VAL A 74 -33.86 5.86 -0.37
C VAL A 74 -33.31 5.39 -1.70
N THR A 75 -34.03 5.68 -2.77
CA THR A 75 -33.65 5.28 -4.14
C THR A 75 -33.09 6.48 -4.88
N PHE A 76 -31.82 6.38 -5.28
CA PHE A 76 -31.20 7.29 -6.23
C PHE A 76 -31.41 6.78 -7.67
N GLY A 77 -31.48 7.67 -8.65
CA GLY A 77 -31.43 7.29 -10.06
C GLY A 77 -30.07 6.68 -10.44
N LYS A 78 -29.99 6.09 -11.63
CA LYS A 78 -28.69 5.65 -12.17
C LYS A 78 -27.76 6.88 -12.26
N PRO A 79 -26.55 6.80 -11.71
CA PRO A 79 -25.64 7.94 -11.76
C PRO A 79 -25.25 8.29 -13.19
N GLU A 80 -25.22 9.58 -13.50
CA GLU A 80 -24.55 10.08 -14.70
C GLU A 80 -23.07 10.28 -14.36
N ILE A 81 -22.21 9.58 -15.09
CA ILE A 81 -20.77 9.57 -14.84
C ILE A 81 -20.07 10.40 -15.90
N ASP A 82 -19.46 11.51 -15.48
CA ASP A 82 -18.60 12.37 -16.30
C ASP A 82 -17.13 12.09 -15.96
N LEU A 83 -16.49 11.28 -16.79
CA LEU A 83 -15.09 10.87 -16.56
C LEU A 83 -14.12 12.05 -16.62
N ASP A 84 -14.39 13.09 -17.41
CA ASP A 84 -13.53 14.25 -17.51
C ASP A 84 -13.52 15.05 -16.19
N LYS A 85 -14.69 15.19 -15.55
CA LYS A 85 -14.78 15.82 -14.24
C LYS A 85 -14.16 15.01 -13.14
N ILE A 86 -14.31 13.66 -13.16
CA ILE A 86 -13.64 12.80 -12.19
C ILE A 86 -12.13 12.92 -12.33
N ARG A 87 -11.60 12.89 -13.56
CA ARG A 87 -10.17 13.10 -13.82
C ARG A 87 -9.72 14.48 -13.35
N GLY A 88 -10.45 15.53 -13.70
CA GLY A 88 -10.16 16.90 -13.28
C GLY A 88 -10.06 17.03 -11.77
N TRP A 89 -11.05 16.52 -11.03
CA TRP A 89 -11.02 16.51 -9.57
C TRP A 89 -9.85 15.70 -9.00
N LYS A 90 -9.56 14.53 -9.55
CA LYS A 90 -8.38 13.73 -9.15
C LYS A 90 -7.07 14.51 -9.36
N GLU A 91 -6.92 15.19 -10.49
CA GLU A 91 -5.73 16.02 -10.77
C GLU A 91 -5.64 17.23 -9.83
N ASP A 92 -6.77 17.85 -9.46
CA ASP A 92 -6.80 18.93 -8.46
C ASP A 92 -6.30 18.44 -7.10
N VAL A 93 -6.71 17.24 -6.66
CA VAL A 93 -6.23 16.63 -5.40
C VAL A 93 -4.71 16.40 -5.46
N ILE A 94 -4.20 15.85 -6.57
CA ILE A 94 -2.76 15.65 -6.78
C ILE A 94 -2.04 17.00 -6.77
N GLY A 95 -2.55 17.98 -7.50
CA GLY A 95 -1.98 19.32 -7.60
C GLY A 95 -1.89 20.05 -6.27
N GLN A 96 -2.91 19.92 -5.43
CA GLN A 96 -2.93 20.49 -4.07
C GLN A 96 -1.79 19.90 -3.22
N LEU A 97 -1.62 18.57 -3.21
CA LEU A 97 -0.62 17.90 -2.38
C LEU A 97 0.80 18.15 -2.91
N THR A 98 1.03 18.01 -4.21
CA THR A 98 2.35 18.22 -4.82
C THR A 98 2.78 19.68 -4.75
N GLY A 99 1.84 20.62 -4.91
CA GLY A 99 2.07 22.06 -4.70
C GLY A 99 2.43 22.38 -3.25
N GLY A 100 1.77 21.73 -2.28
CA GLY A 100 2.13 21.82 -0.86
C GLY A 100 3.56 21.36 -0.59
N LEU A 101 4.00 20.24 -1.18
CA LEU A 101 5.39 19.78 -1.06
C LEU A 101 6.38 20.78 -1.65
N GLY A 102 6.07 21.37 -2.80
CA GLY A 102 6.90 22.43 -3.40
C GLY A 102 7.04 23.65 -2.48
N GLY A 103 5.96 24.06 -1.83
CA GLY A 103 5.96 25.12 -0.81
C GLY A 103 6.82 24.77 0.41
N MET A 104 6.67 23.55 0.93
CA MET A 104 7.45 23.06 2.07
C MET A 104 8.95 22.93 1.76
N SER A 105 9.32 22.52 0.53
CA SER A 105 10.70 22.48 0.07
C SER A 105 11.34 23.87 0.06
N LYS A 106 10.62 24.87 -0.49
CA LYS A 106 11.07 26.26 -0.51
C LYS A 106 11.23 26.84 0.90
N ALA A 107 10.27 26.60 1.78
CA ALA A 107 10.32 27.09 3.17
C ALA A 107 11.56 26.56 3.93
N ARG A 108 11.96 25.30 3.65
CA ARG A 108 13.15 24.67 4.23
C ARG A 108 14.45 24.94 3.46
N LYS A 109 14.39 25.72 2.38
CA LYS A 109 15.53 25.98 1.50
C LYS A 109 16.17 24.72 0.90
N VAL A 110 15.40 23.65 0.75
CA VAL A 110 15.83 22.45 0.04
C VAL A 110 15.91 22.78 -1.44
N LYS A 111 17.10 22.63 -2.04
CA LYS A 111 17.31 22.86 -3.46
C LYS A 111 16.80 21.66 -4.25
N THR A 112 15.83 21.84 -5.11
CA THR A 112 15.34 20.79 -6.00
C THR A 112 16.03 20.84 -7.36
N VAL A 113 16.44 19.68 -7.87
CA VAL A 113 17.00 19.51 -9.21
C VAL A 113 16.13 18.51 -9.96
N THR A 114 15.51 18.97 -11.06
CA THR A 114 14.68 18.11 -11.89
C THR A 114 15.51 17.39 -12.93
N GLY A 115 15.44 16.06 -12.93
CA GLY A 115 16.17 15.21 -13.87
C GLY A 115 16.42 13.83 -13.30
N PHE A 116 16.98 12.96 -14.12
CA PHE A 116 17.34 11.60 -13.74
C PHE A 116 18.79 11.55 -13.24
N GLY A 117 18.96 11.28 -11.96
CA GLY A 117 20.27 11.24 -11.30
C GLY A 117 20.92 9.88 -11.33
N LYS A 118 22.22 9.82 -11.63
CA LYS A 118 23.05 8.62 -11.59
C LYS A 118 24.36 8.88 -10.87
N PHE A 119 24.82 7.94 -10.07
CA PHE A 119 26.14 8.01 -9.48
C PHE A 119 27.23 7.95 -10.57
N THR A 120 28.23 8.81 -10.45
CA THR A 120 29.46 8.78 -11.25
C THR A 120 30.67 8.39 -10.41
N SER A 121 30.59 8.57 -9.09
CA SER A 121 31.51 8.08 -8.07
C SER A 121 30.80 7.95 -6.72
N ASP A 122 31.52 7.58 -5.69
CA ASP A 122 31.01 7.55 -4.30
C ASP A 122 30.76 8.94 -3.69
N LYS A 123 31.11 10.03 -4.42
CA LYS A 123 30.94 11.43 -3.99
C LYS A 123 30.25 12.33 -5.00
N THR A 124 29.89 11.81 -6.14
CA THR A 124 29.29 12.60 -7.23
C THR A 124 28.11 11.90 -7.88
N ILE A 125 27.09 12.70 -8.17
CA ILE A 125 25.93 12.33 -8.99
C ILE A 125 25.84 13.27 -10.17
N GLU A 126 25.57 12.75 -11.35
CA GLU A 126 25.19 13.51 -12.53
C GLU A 126 23.68 13.41 -12.72
N VAL A 127 23.04 14.55 -12.89
CA VAL A 127 21.59 14.67 -13.12
C VAL A 127 21.35 15.16 -14.54
N GLU A 128 20.74 14.32 -15.36
CA GLU A 128 20.34 14.66 -16.73
C GLU A 128 18.91 15.23 -16.69
N GLY A 129 18.75 16.49 -16.96
CA GLY A 129 17.46 17.20 -17.04
C GLY A 129 17.24 17.84 -18.40
N SER A 130 16.03 18.41 -18.62
CA SER A 130 15.67 19.14 -19.85
C SER A 130 16.59 20.32 -20.14
N ASP A 131 17.14 20.95 -19.10
CA ASP A 131 17.95 22.18 -19.18
C ASP A 131 19.46 21.88 -19.23
N GLY A 132 19.82 20.60 -19.37
CA GLY A 132 21.19 20.12 -19.43
C GLY A 132 21.61 19.26 -18.25
N SER A 133 22.90 18.98 -18.15
CA SER A 133 23.49 18.16 -17.09
C SER A 133 23.88 19.00 -15.88
N THR A 134 23.64 18.49 -14.68
CA THR A 134 24.08 19.06 -13.41
C THR A 134 24.89 18.04 -12.62
N THR A 135 26.12 18.40 -12.25
CA THR A 135 26.97 17.57 -11.37
C THR A 135 26.78 17.99 -9.92
N ILE A 136 26.44 17.04 -9.04
CA ILE A 136 26.24 17.26 -7.62
C ILE A 136 27.34 16.53 -6.85
N THR A 137 28.16 17.26 -6.12
CA THR A 137 29.13 16.73 -5.15
C THR A 137 28.54 16.79 -3.76
N PHE A 138 28.64 15.70 -3.00
CA PHE A 138 27.96 15.55 -1.71
C PHE A 138 28.88 14.94 -0.62
N ASP A 139 28.55 15.22 0.63
CA ASP A 139 29.16 14.55 1.77
C ASP A 139 28.47 13.21 2.06
N ASN A 140 27.12 13.20 2.03
CA ASN A 140 26.26 12.01 2.21
C ASN A 140 25.19 11.93 1.12
N ALA A 141 24.80 10.70 0.75
CA ALA A 141 23.72 10.46 -0.19
C ALA A 141 22.63 9.55 0.40
N ILE A 142 21.36 9.81 0.06
CA ILE A 142 20.22 8.94 0.38
C ILE A 142 19.58 8.48 -0.92
N ILE A 143 19.63 7.18 -1.20
CA ILE A 143 19.00 6.54 -2.36
C ILE A 143 17.53 6.26 -2.01
N ALA A 144 16.61 6.99 -2.65
CA ALA A 144 15.15 6.86 -2.47
C ALA A 144 14.45 6.65 -3.83
N CYS A 145 15.09 5.89 -4.73
CA CYS A 145 14.67 5.72 -6.12
C CYS A 145 13.42 4.83 -6.30
N GLY A 146 12.92 4.21 -5.23
CA GLY A 146 11.64 3.49 -5.22
C GLY A 146 11.63 2.22 -6.06
N SER A 147 10.49 1.94 -6.68
CA SER A 147 10.21 0.75 -7.47
C SER A 147 9.42 1.07 -8.74
N SER A 148 9.45 0.16 -9.70
CA SER A 148 8.69 0.21 -10.96
C SER A 148 7.74 -0.98 -11.07
N VAL A 149 6.74 -0.91 -11.95
CA VAL A 149 5.86 -2.03 -12.29
C VAL A 149 6.65 -3.17 -12.93
N ILE A 150 6.12 -4.39 -12.83
CA ILE A 150 6.69 -5.57 -13.50
C ILE A 150 5.97 -5.76 -14.82
N ASP A 151 6.74 -5.78 -15.91
CA ASP A 151 6.25 -6.13 -17.23
C ASP A 151 6.34 -7.67 -17.41
N LEU A 152 5.32 -8.24 -18.05
CA LEU A 152 5.28 -9.66 -18.39
C LEU A 152 5.63 -9.84 -19.88
N PRO A 153 6.70 -10.56 -20.23
CA PRO A 153 7.22 -10.60 -21.60
C PRO A 153 6.32 -11.35 -22.59
N PHE A 154 5.33 -12.12 -22.09
CA PHE A 154 4.38 -12.88 -22.91
C PHE A 154 3.05 -12.12 -23.17
N ILE A 155 2.96 -10.87 -22.71
CA ILE A 155 1.80 -9.98 -22.92
C ILE A 155 2.21 -8.90 -23.93
N PRO A 156 1.32 -8.48 -24.84
CA PRO A 156 1.60 -7.38 -25.79
C PRO A 156 1.61 -6.03 -25.05
N ASN A 157 2.72 -5.71 -24.38
CA ASN A 157 2.88 -4.52 -23.56
C ASN A 157 2.84 -3.20 -24.37
N ASP A 158 2.96 -3.25 -25.68
CA ASP A 158 2.84 -2.12 -26.61
C ASP A 158 1.39 -1.85 -27.05
N ASP A 159 0.45 -2.75 -26.74
CA ASP A 159 -0.98 -2.53 -27.00
C ASP A 159 -1.57 -1.57 -25.96
N PRO A 160 -2.22 -0.46 -26.35
CA PRO A 160 -2.76 0.52 -25.40
C PRO A 160 -3.90 0.01 -24.52
N ARG A 161 -4.44 -1.18 -24.81
CA ARG A 161 -5.45 -1.88 -24.00
C ARG A 161 -4.81 -2.70 -22.86
N VAL A 162 -3.52 -2.94 -22.91
CA VAL A 162 -2.73 -3.50 -21.80
C VAL A 162 -2.16 -2.36 -20.99
N ILE A 163 -2.61 -2.23 -19.76
CA ILE A 163 -2.25 -1.11 -18.87
C ILE A 163 -1.64 -1.60 -17.57
N ASP A 164 -0.79 -0.78 -16.98
CA ASP A 164 -0.31 -0.93 -15.61
C ASP A 164 -1.18 -0.10 -14.62
N SER A 165 -0.76 -0.04 -13.36
CA SER A 165 -1.45 0.76 -12.35
C SER A 165 -1.49 2.26 -12.68
N THR A 166 -0.48 2.80 -13.36
CA THR A 166 -0.45 4.19 -13.81
C THR A 166 -1.52 4.43 -14.88
N GLY A 167 -1.56 3.57 -15.90
CA GLY A 167 -2.57 3.63 -16.95
C GLY A 167 -4.00 3.44 -16.42
N ALA A 168 -4.20 2.60 -15.40
CA ALA A 168 -5.49 2.45 -14.74
C ALA A 168 -5.94 3.72 -14.02
N LEU A 169 -5.01 4.43 -13.36
CA LEU A 169 -5.28 5.68 -12.65
C LEU A 169 -5.48 6.88 -13.58
N GLU A 170 -5.03 6.81 -14.85
CA GLU A 170 -5.37 7.81 -15.85
C GLU A 170 -6.88 7.85 -16.12
N LEU A 171 -7.56 6.72 -15.97
CA LEU A 171 -9.01 6.57 -16.16
C LEU A 171 -9.48 7.11 -17.52
N LYS A 172 -8.82 6.73 -18.62
CA LYS A 172 -9.12 7.22 -19.96
C LYS A 172 -10.53 6.85 -20.42
N ASP A 173 -10.95 5.64 -20.09
CA ASP A 173 -12.24 5.04 -20.42
C ASP A 173 -12.64 4.01 -19.35
N VAL A 174 -13.87 3.51 -19.43
CA VAL A 174 -14.39 2.39 -18.62
C VAL A 174 -14.71 1.25 -19.59
N PRO A 175 -13.89 0.19 -19.67
CA PRO A 175 -14.14 -0.95 -20.53
C PRO A 175 -15.35 -1.74 -20.06
N GLU A 176 -16.06 -2.44 -20.97
CA GLU A 176 -17.14 -3.34 -20.58
C GLU A 176 -16.58 -4.59 -19.88
N GLU A 177 -15.57 -5.24 -20.47
CA GLU A 177 -14.91 -6.43 -19.96
C GLU A 177 -13.45 -6.12 -19.58
N MET A 178 -13.13 -6.18 -18.29
CA MET A 178 -11.79 -5.90 -17.77
C MET A 178 -11.19 -7.10 -17.07
N LEU A 179 -9.95 -7.46 -17.45
CA LEU A 179 -9.15 -8.43 -16.72
C LEU A 179 -8.14 -7.71 -15.82
N VAL A 180 -8.13 -8.08 -14.55
CA VAL A 180 -7.08 -7.71 -13.58
C VAL A 180 -6.17 -8.90 -13.38
N LEU A 181 -4.92 -8.75 -13.76
CA LEU A 181 -3.86 -9.73 -13.57
C LEU A 181 -3.13 -9.44 -12.25
N GLY A 182 -3.32 -10.33 -11.27
CA GLY A 182 -2.81 -10.19 -9.91
C GLY A 182 -3.87 -9.79 -8.91
N GLY A 183 -4.13 -10.66 -7.93
CA GLY A 183 -5.07 -10.47 -6.83
C GLY A 183 -4.45 -9.76 -5.61
N GLY A 184 -3.43 -8.95 -5.83
CA GLY A 184 -2.82 -8.09 -4.80
C GLY A 184 -3.62 -6.81 -4.56
N ILE A 185 -3.16 -5.99 -3.60
CA ILE A 185 -3.86 -4.76 -3.17
C ILE A 185 -4.18 -3.84 -4.35
N ILE A 186 -3.20 -3.53 -5.20
CA ILE A 186 -3.36 -2.60 -6.32
C ILE A 186 -4.40 -3.09 -7.32
N GLY A 187 -4.34 -4.38 -7.68
CA GLY A 187 -5.30 -4.97 -8.62
C GLY A 187 -6.73 -4.94 -8.10
N LEU A 188 -6.92 -5.25 -6.82
CA LEU A 188 -8.24 -5.25 -6.18
C LEU A 188 -8.80 -3.83 -5.97
N GLU A 189 -7.96 -2.84 -5.64
CA GLU A 189 -8.37 -1.44 -5.55
C GLU A 189 -8.86 -0.91 -6.90
N MET A 190 -8.10 -1.15 -7.96
CA MET A 190 -8.52 -0.74 -9.31
C MET A 190 -9.73 -1.52 -9.79
N GLY A 191 -9.78 -2.82 -9.52
CA GLY A 191 -10.98 -3.64 -9.78
C GLY A 191 -12.23 -3.06 -9.12
N THR A 192 -12.13 -2.59 -7.87
CA THR A 192 -13.22 -1.92 -7.14
C THR A 192 -13.66 -0.64 -7.85
N VAL A 193 -12.71 0.21 -8.27
CA VAL A 193 -13.01 1.46 -9.00
C VAL A 193 -13.74 1.17 -10.31
N TYR A 194 -13.17 0.32 -11.17
CA TYR A 194 -13.74 0.04 -12.48
C TYR A 194 -15.09 -0.69 -12.41
N SER A 195 -15.26 -1.60 -11.43
CA SER A 195 -16.55 -2.26 -11.20
C SER A 195 -17.64 -1.27 -10.79
N ALA A 196 -17.36 -0.32 -9.89
CA ALA A 196 -18.32 0.70 -9.49
C ALA A 196 -18.67 1.66 -10.64
N LEU A 197 -17.75 1.89 -11.58
CA LEU A 197 -17.98 2.68 -12.79
C LEU A 197 -18.72 1.91 -13.88
N GLY A 198 -18.88 0.59 -13.76
CA GLY A 198 -19.73 -0.22 -14.65
C GLY A 198 -19.02 -1.33 -15.43
N SER A 199 -17.73 -1.56 -15.22
CA SER A 199 -17.00 -2.67 -15.85
C SER A 199 -17.35 -4.02 -15.20
N ASN A 200 -17.46 -5.07 -16.04
CA ASN A 200 -17.42 -6.46 -15.61
C ASN A 200 -15.96 -6.85 -15.34
N VAL A 201 -15.61 -7.04 -14.08
CA VAL A 201 -14.22 -7.26 -13.67
C VAL A 201 -13.95 -8.73 -13.40
N SER A 202 -12.98 -9.30 -14.11
CA SER A 202 -12.37 -10.61 -13.80
C SER A 202 -11.03 -10.39 -13.12
N VAL A 203 -10.75 -11.13 -12.03
CA VAL A 203 -9.48 -11.10 -11.31
C VAL A 203 -8.82 -12.47 -11.40
N VAL A 204 -7.60 -12.53 -11.92
CA VAL A 204 -6.78 -13.75 -11.98
C VAL A 204 -5.65 -13.67 -10.99
N GLU A 205 -5.55 -14.71 -10.14
CA GLU A 205 -4.48 -14.85 -9.15
C GLU A 205 -3.85 -16.25 -9.26
N PHE A 206 -2.52 -16.27 -9.36
CA PHE A 206 -1.74 -17.51 -9.40
C PHE A 206 -1.77 -18.27 -8.08
N ALA A 207 -1.78 -17.54 -6.96
CA ALA A 207 -1.88 -18.13 -5.64
C ALA A 207 -3.29 -18.71 -5.37
N ASP A 208 -3.40 -19.49 -4.30
CA ASP A 208 -4.65 -20.09 -3.84
C ASP A 208 -5.56 -19.11 -3.06
N GLN A 209 -5.12 -17.86 -2.88
CA GLN A 209 -5.90 -16.77 -2.27
C GLN A 209 -5.50 -15.40 -2.84
N LEU A 210 -6.41 -14.42 -2.75
CA LEU A 210 -6.11 -13.01 -2.94
C LEU A 210 -5.29 -12.49 -1.74
N VAL A 211 -4.57 -11.38 -1.92
CA VAL A 211 -3.80 -10.71 -0.87
C VAL A 211 -3.05 -11.72 0.01
N PRO A 212 -2.07 -12.47 -0.52
CA PRO A 212 -1.45 -13.60 0.19
C PRO A 212 -0.70 -13.22 1.48
N ALA A 213 -0.49 -11.92 1.74
CA ALA A 213 0.08 -11.42 2.98
C ALA A 213 -0.92 -11.40 4.15
N ALA A 214 -2.23 -11.34 3.88
CA ALA A 214 -3.27 -11.35 4.90
C ALA A 214 -3.72 -12.78 5.26
N ASP A 215 -4.26 -12.97 6.47
CA ASP A 215 -4.81 -14.25 6.89
C ASP A 215 -6.03 -14.68 6.06
N LYS A 216 -6.14 -16.00 5.80
CA LYS A 216 -7.20 -16.58 4.93
C LYS A 216 -8.63 -16.27 5.37
N ASP A 217 -8.87 -16.16 6.65
CA ASP A 217 -10.20 -15.89 7.21
C ASP A 217 -10.65 -14.45 6.96
N ILE A 218 -9.72 -13.48 6.95
CA ILE A 218 -9.94 -12.08 6.56
C ILE A 218 -10.29 -12.01 5.08
N VAL A 219 -9.45 -12.60 4.23
CA VAL A 219 -9.64 -12.61 2.77
C VAL A 219 -10.93 -13.32 2.37
N ARG A 220 -11.34 -14.36 3.10
CA ARG A 220 -12.60 -15.08 2.86
C ARG A 220 -13.82 -14.17 3.01
N ILE A 221 -13.82 -13.24 3.96
CA ILE A 221 -14.93 -12.28 4.14
C ILE A 221 -14.99 -11.35 2.91
N TYR A 222 -13.86 -10.80 2.49
CA TYR A 222 -13.76 -10.00 1.28
C TYR A 222 -14.29 -10.75 0.04
N ASN A 223 -13.84 -12.00 -0.16
CA ASN A 223 -14.26 -12.83 -1.29
C ASN A 223 -15.77 -13.09 -1.29
N ASN A 224 -16.33 -13.39 -0.10
CA ASN A 224 -17.77 -13.66 0.03
C ASN A 224 -18.62 -12.43 -0.29
N TYR A 225 -18.17 -11.25 0.10
CA TYR A 225 -18.84 -9.98 -0.20
C TYR A 225 -18.80 -9.67 -1.70
N ASN A 226 -17.63 -9.82 -2.31
CA ASN A 226 -17.39 -9.43 -3.69
C ASN A 226 -17.69 -10.50 -4.76
N LYS A 227 -18.07 -11.73 -4.38
CA LYS A 227 -18.32 -12.85 -5.33
C LYS A 227 -19.37 -12.58 -6.40
N LYS A 228 -20.22 -11.57 -6.22
CA LYS A 228 -21.21 -11.13 -7.22
C LYS A 228 -20.74 -9.97 -8.06
N LYS A 229 -19.69 -9.25 -7.61
CA LYS A 229 -19.11 -8.12 -8.32
C LYS A 229 -17.94 -8.53 -9.21
N PHE A 230 -17.16 -9.53 -8.77
CA PHE A 230 -15.96 -9.98 -9.46
C PHE A 230 -16.03 -11.45 -9.83
N ASN A 231 -15.54 -11.76 -11.04
CA ASN A 231 -15.21 -13.13 -11.42
C ASN A 231 -13.78 -13.44 -10.95
N ILE A 232 -13.63 -14.14 -9.79
CA ILE A 232 -12.33 -14.40 -9.16
C ILE A 232 -11.84 -15.79 -9.55
N MET A 233 -10.69 -15.87 -10.23
CA MET A 233 -10.00 -17.08 -10.67
C MET A 233 -8.70 -17.28 -9.89
N LEU A 234 -8.77 -18.05 -8.80
CA LEU A 234 -7.61 -18.41 -7.98
C LEU A 234 -6.90 -19.66 -8.54
N SER A 235 -5.63 -19.84 -8.18
CA SER A 235 -4.76 -20.92 -8.68
C SER A 235 -4.81 -21.02 -10.21
N THR A 236 -4.84 -19.87 -10.84
CA THR A 236 -4.98 -19.71 -12.28
C THR A 236 -3.92 -18.73 -12.79
N LYS A 237 -3.27 -19.09 -13.88
CA LYS A 237 -2.28 -18.23 -14.54
C LYS A 237 -2.74 -17.90 -15.97
N VAL A 238 -2.37 -16.71 -16.42
CA VAL A 238 -2.42 -16.36 -17.84
C VAL A 238 -1.16 -16.91 -18.49
N VAL A 239 -1.32 -17.58 -19.63
CA VAL A 239 -0.19 -18.18 -20.37
C VAL A 239 0.04 -17.52 -21.72
N ALA A 240 -0.99 -16.87 -22.28
CA ALA A 240 -0.86 -16.11 -23.53
C ALA A 240 -1.94 -15.03 -23.60
N VAL A 241 -1.62 -13.92 -24.27
CA VAL A 241 -2.56 -12.86 -24.66
C VAL A 241 -2.34 -12.57 -26.13
N GLU A 242 -3.41 -12.69 -26.93
CA GLU A 242 -3.42 -12.38 -28.34
C GLU A 242 -4.23 -11.10 -28.57
N ALA A 243 -3.57 -10.06 -29.07
CA ALA A 243 -4.23 -8.81 -29.45
C ALA A 243 -4.88 -8.95 -30.84
N LYS A 244 -6.19 -8.72 -30.93
CA LYS A 244 -6.97 -8.66 -32.16
C LYS A 244 -7.64 -7.31 -32.28
N ASP A 245 -8.19 -7.00 -33.44
CA ASP A 245 -8.85 -5.71 -33.68
C ASP A 245 -10.02 -5.44 -32.71
N ASP A 246 -10.76 -6.49 -32.34
CA ASP A 246 -11.96 -6.44 -31.51
C ASP A 246 -11.73 -6.70 -30.02
N GLY A 247 -10.51 -7.03 -29.57
CA GLY A 247 -10.22 -7.27 -28.17
C GLY A 247 -8.92 -8.01 -27.89
N LEU A 248 -8.66 -8.26 -26.61
CA LEU A 248 -7.55 -9.04 -26.11
C LEU A 248 -8.04 -10.45 -25.75
N TYR A 249 -7.53 -11.46 -26.41
CA TYR A 249 -7.91 -12.86 -26.20
C TYR A 249 -6.92 -13.55 -25.29
N VAL A 250 -7.39 -13.99 -24.11
CA VAL A 250 -6.54 -14.49 -23.02
C VAL A 250 -6.70 -16.00 -22.87
N THR A 251 -5.58 -16.69 -22.84
CA THR A 251 -5.49 -18.13 -22.54
C THR A 251 -5.06 -18.35 -21.09
N PHE A 252 -5.82 -19.18 -20.39
CA PHE A 252 -5.60 -19.48 -18.98
C PHE A 252 -5.17 -20.93 -18.76
N GLU A 253 -4.43 -21.17 -17.69
CA GLU A 253 -4.08 -22.49 -17.18
C GLU A 253 -4.34 -22.58 -15.68
N GLY A 254 -4.99 -23.65 -15.22
CA GLY A 254 -5.34 -23.88 -13.83
C GLY A 254 -6.55 -24.80 -13.69
N LYS A 255 -6.84 -25.27 -12.45
CA LYS A 255 -7.93 -26.24 -12.21
C LYS A 255 -9.33 -25.72 -12.58
N LYS A 256 -9.53 -24.40 -12.49
CA LYS A 256 -10.80 -23.72 -12.77
C LYS A 256 -10.69 -22.76 -13.95
N ALA A 257 -9.59 -22.84 -14.70
CA ALA A 257 -9.37 -22.00 -15.87
C ALA A 257 -10.44 -22.27 -16.94
N PRO A 258 -10.90 -21.24 -17.65
CA PRO A 258 -11.68 -21.40 -18.86
C PRO A 258 -10.96 -22.31 -19.87
N LYS A 259 -11.70 -23.17 -20.55
CA LYS A 259 -11.12 -24.10 -21.55
C LYS A 259 -10.80 -23.40 -22.87
N GLU A 260 -11.52 -22.33 -23.17
CA GLU A 260 -11.38 -21.53 -24.38
C GLU A 260 -10.78 -20.17 -24.01
N GLN A 261 -10.24 -19.48 -25.00
CA GLN A 261 -9.81 -18.10 -24.83
C GLN A 261 -10.99 -17.22 -24.43
N VAL A 262 -10.75 -16.30 -23.50
CA VAL A 262 -11.74 -15.30 -23.08
C VAL A 262 -11.32 -13.94 -23.61
N ARG A 263 -12.27 -13.21 -24.21
CA ARG A 263 -12.06 -11.87 -24.73
C ARG A 263 -12.21 -10.82 -23.61
N TYR A 264 -11.31 -9.86 -23.58
CA TYR A 264 -11.39 -8.66 -22.74
C TYR A 264 -11.14 -7.41 -23.58
N ASP A 265 -11.72 -6.29 -23.14
CA ASP A 265 -11.47 -4.98 -23.75
C ASP A 265 -10.17 -4.38 -23.24
N LYS A 266 -9.84 -4.66 -21.97
CA LYS A 266 -8.66 -4.12 -21.31
C LYS A 266 -8.07 -5.09 -20.30
N ILE A 267 -6.76 -5.10 -20.16
CA ILE A 267 -6.02 -5.89 -19.17
C ILE A 267 -5.21 -4.95 -18.30
N LEU A 268 -5.42 -5.03 -16.98
CA LEU A 268 -4.57 -4.40 -15.97
C LEU A 268 -3.54 -5.41 -15.47
N VAL A 269 -2.26 -5.12 -15.66
CA VAL A 269 -1.15 -5.90 -15.12
C VAL A 269 -0.76 -5.35 -13.76
N ALA A 270 -1.07 -6.10 -12.69
CA ALA A 270 -0.84 -5.70 -11.29
C ALA A 270 -0.15 -6.83 -10.47
N VAL A 271 0.85 -7.48 -11.07
CA VAL A 271 1.52 -8.68 -10.53
C VAL A 271 2.67 -8.37 -9.56
N GLY A 272 2.91 -7.12 -9.27
CA GLY A 272 3.93 -6.69 -8.31
C GLY A 272 4.79 -5.54 -8.81
N ARG A 273 5.84 -5.25 -8.03
CA ARG A 273 6.79 -4.16 -8.29
C ARG A 273 8.22 -4.68 -8.18
N LYS A 274 9.14 -4.10 -8.96
CA LYS A 274 10.59 -4.36 -8.91
C LYS A 274 11.32 -3.12 -8.39
N PRO A 275 12.31 -3.27 -7.50
CA PRO A 275 13.10 -2.15 -6.97
C PRO A 275 14.01 -1.55 -8.06
N ASN A 276 14.30 -0.26 -7.93
CA ASN A 276 15.01 0.52 -8.95
C ASN A 276 16.52 0.70 -8.68
N GLY A 277 17.14 -0.11 -7.83
CA GLY A 277 18.56 0.05 -7.45
C GLY A 277 19.54 0.03 -8.64
N HIS A 278 19.24 -0.77 -9.68
CA HIS A 278 20.07 -0.80 -10.88
C HIS A 278 19.98 0.46 -11.76
N LEU A 279 18.91 1.26 -11.62
CA LEU A 279 18.68 2.40 -12.52
C LEU A 279 19.59 3.61 -12.21
N VAL A 280 20.05 3.71 -10.97
CA VAL A 280 20.79 4.89 -10.47
C VAL A 280 22.32 4.74 -10.54
N ALA A 281 22.82 3.67 -11.21
CA ALA A 281 24.24 3.36 -11.33
C ALA A 281 24.97 3.31 -9.97
N ALA A 282 24.30 2.73 -8.94
CA ALA A 282 24.80 2.65 -7.57
C ALA A 282 26.14 1.87 -7.47
N ASP A 283 26.40 0.96 -8.40
CA ASP A 283 27.67 0.22 -8.56
C ASP A 283 28.87 1.15 -8.75
N LYS A 284 28.70 2.27 -9.47
CA LYS A 284 29.78 3.27 -9.65
C LYS A 284 30.16 3.97 -8.34
N ALA A 285 29.26 3.97 -7.37
CA ALA A 285 29.54 4.45 -6.02
C ALA A 285 30.03 3.32 -5.07
N GLY A 286 30.21 2.11 -5.58
CA GLY A 286 30.59 0.94 -4.79
C GLY A 286 29.44 0.35 -3.94
N VAL A 287 28.19 0.78 -4.18
CA VAL A 287 27.02 0.27 -3.47
C VAL A 287 26.59 -1.07 -4.07
N ASN A 288 26.42 -2.07 -3.21
CA ASN A 288 25.95 -3.38 -3.60
C ASN A 288 24.46 -3.37 -3.91
N VAL A 289 24.09 -3.81 -5.12
CA VAL A 289 22.71 -4.02 -5.57
C VAL A 289 22.54 -5.50 -5.87
N ASP A 290 21.52 -6.15 -5.31
CA ASP A 290 21.25 -7.56 -5.59
C ASP A 290 20.68 -7.77 -7.00
N GLU A 291 20.60 -9.03 -7.45
CA GLU A 291 20.10 -9.40 -8.79
C GLU A 291 18.66 -8.91 -9.05
N ARG A 292 17.87 -8.72 -8.00
CA ARG A 292 16.50 -8.21 -8.07
C ARG A 292 16.41 -6.69 -8.05
N GLY A 293 17.52 -6.00 -7.76
CA GLY A 293 17.59 -4.54 -7.68
C GLY A 293 17.45 -3.96 -6.28
N PHE A 294 17.45 -4.79 -5.22
CA PHE A 294 17.46 -4.31 -3.84
C PHE A 294 18.83 -3.88 -3.37
N ILE A 295 18.85 -2.91 -2.46
CA ILE A 295 20.05 -2.43 -1.76
C ILE A 295 19.92 -2.80 -0.29
N ASN A 296 20.80 -3.66 0.20
CA ASN A 296 20.83 -4.03 1.61
C ASN A 296 21.34 -2.88 2.48
N VAL A 297 20.69 -2.67 3.63
CA VAL A 297 21.02 -1.62 4.60
C VAL A 297 21.08 -2.17 6.02
N SER A 298 21.82 -1.48 6.88
CA SER A 298 21.79 -1.70 8.32
C SER A 298 20.52 -1.11 8.96
N LYS A 299 20.30 -1.31 10.26
CA LYS A 299 19.22 -0.64 11.00
C LYS A 299 19.36 0.89 11.01
N GLU A 300 20.54 1.43 10.75
CA GLU A 300 20.78 2.86 10.57
C GLU A 300 20.49 3.33 9.12
N MET A 301 19.93 2.49 8.25
CA MET A 301 19.71 2.72 6.82
C MET A 301 21.01 2.92 6.02
N ARG A 302 22.18 2.53 6.53
CA ARG A 302 23.45 2.62 5.79
C ARG A 302 23.61 1.44 4.85
N THR A 303 24.08 1.74 3.64
CA THR A 303 24.55 0.71 2.70
C THR A 303 25.94 0.17 3.13
N ASN A 304 26.54 -0.66 2.28
CA ASN A 304 27.94 -1.08 2.46
C ASN A 304 28.94 0.07 2.30
N VAL A 305 28.51 1.23 1.76
CA VAL A 305 29.31 2.47 1.67
C VAL A 305 28.87 3.40 2.80
N PRO A 306 29.70 3.70 3.81
CA PRO A 306 29.25 4.27 5.09
C PRO A 306 28.52 5.62 5.02
N HIS A 307 28.77 6.43 3.99
CA HIS A 307 28.15 7.74 3.78
C HIS A 307 27.03 7.72 2.74
N ILE A 308 26.67 6.52 2.25
CA ILE A 308 25.53 6.33 1.33
C ILE A 308 24.47 5.47 2.02
N PHE A 309 23.27 6.00 2.08
CA PHE A 309 22.08 5.41 2.69
C PHE A 309 21.09 5.01 1.60
N ALA A 310 20.18 4.08 1.92
CA ALA A 310 19.07 3.75 1.05
C ALA A 310 17.80 3.57 1.87
N ILE A 311 16.63 3.94 1.31
CA ILE A 311 15.33 3.92 1.98
C ILE A 311 14.19 3.59 1.00
N GLY A 312 13.07 3.16 1.53
CA GLY A 312 11.84 2.90 0.78
C GLY A 312 11.84 1.57 0.04
N ASP A 313 11.15 1.52 -1.08
CA ASP A 313 10.94 0.27 -1.83
C ASP A 313 12.26 -0.41 -2.27
N VAL A 314 13.32 0.37 -2.46
CA VAL A 314 14.61 -0.14 -2.91
C VAL A 314 15.35 -0.98 -1.86
N VAL A 315 14.97 -0.87 -0.57
CA VAL A 315 15.64 -1.61 0.51
C VAL A 315 14.92 -2.90 0.92
N GLY A 316 13.69 -3.12 0.47
CA GLY A 316 12.97 -4.37 0.74
C GLY A 316 11.49 -4.22 1.01
N GLN A 317 10.88 -5.38 1.27
CA GLN A 317 9.47 -5.49 1.63
C GLN A 317 9.22 -5.08 3.11
N PRO A 318 8.01 -4.61 3.44
CA PRO A 318 6.93 -4.24 2.51
C PRO A 318 7.23 -2.91 1.79
N MET A 319 6.84 -2.81 0.51
CA MET A 319 6.98 -1.58 -0.29
C MET A 319 5.84 -0.60 0.04
N LEU A 320 5.98 0.11 1.16
CA LEU A 320 4.93 0.97 1.72
C LEU A 320 5.47 2.38 2.00
N ALA A 321 4.66 3.38 1.65
CA ALA A 321 5.01 4.79 1.79
C ALA A 321 5.32 5.19 3.24
N HIS A 322 4.51 4.74 4.20
CA HIS A 322 4.69 5.05 5.63
C HIS A 322 5.96 4.39 6.21
N LYS A 323 6.35 3.17 5.78
CA LYS A 323 7.65 2.57 6.13
C LYS A 323 8.79 3.49 5.66
N ALA A 324 8.75 3.92 4.39
CA ALA A 324 9.78 4.78 3.80
C ALA A 324 9.93 6.14 4.52
N VAL A 325 8.85 6.70 5.08
CA VAL A 325 8.90 7.94 5.89
C VAL A 325 9.68 7.74 7.18
N HIS A 326 9.46 6.63 7.89
CA HIS A 326 10.19 6.32 9.12
C HIS A 326 11.66 6.00 8.86
N GLU A 327 11.97 5.25 7.79
CA GLU A 327 13.33 5.02 7.31
C GLU A 327 14.05 6.34 6.95
N ALA A 328 13.31 7.27 6.33
CA ALA A 328 13.81 8.60 5.97
C ALA A 328 14.24 9.41 7.20
N HIS A 329 13.41 9.44 8.25
CA HIS A 329 13.74 10.10 9.51
C HIS A 329 14.98 9.47 10.13
N CYS A 330 15.08 8.14 10.17
CA CYS A 330 16.23 7.42 10.66
C CYS A 330 17.50 7.84 9.89
N ALA A 331 17.51 7.73 8.57
CA ALA A 331 18.66 8.08 7.75
C ALA A 331 19.12 9.55 7.94
N ALA A 332 18.18 10.51 7.92
CA ALA A 332 18.49 11.92 8.11
C ALA A 332 19.04 12.22 9.51
N GLU A 333 18.51 11.59 10.54
CA GLU A 333 18.96 11.75 11.92
C GLU A 333 20.34 11.14 12.16
N VAL A 334 20.62 9.97 11.59
CA VAL A 334 21.96 9.34 11.64
C VAL A 334 22.98 10.21 10.90
N ILE A 335 22.64 10.76 9.73
CA ILE A 335 23.54 11.70 9.00
C ILE A 335 23.84 12.96 9.86
N SER A 336 22.86 13.44 10.62
CA SER A 336 23.06 14.60 11.52
C SER A 336 23.87 14.28 12.79
N GLY A 337 24.31 13.03 12.98
CA GLY A 337 25.10 12.56 14.14
C GLY A 337 24.27 12.04 15.31
N LYS A 338 22.95 11.89 15.16
CA LYS A 338 22.11 11.26 16.19
C LYS A 338 22.25 9.74 16.14
N LYS A 339 22.06 9.09 17.29
CA LYS A 339 21.89 7.64 17.37
C LYS A 339 20.43 7.31 17.11
N HIS A 340 20.15 6.67 15.99
CA HIS A 340 18.82 6.22 15.63
C HIS A 340 18.93 4.90 14.86
N GLU A 341 18.01 3.97 15.15
CA GLU A 341 17.85 2.72 14.43
C GLU A 341 16.38 2.57 13.99
N PHE A 342 16.16 2.13 12.78
CA PHE A 342 14.85 1.71 12.31
C PHE A 342 14.61 0.25 12.71
N ASP A 343 13.87 0.07 13.79
CA ASP A 343 13.55 -1.24 14.39
C ASP A 343 12.08 -1.28 14.85
N PRO A 344 11.10 -1.11 13.94
CA PRO A 344 9.70 -1.11 14.30
C PRO A 344 9.25 -2.51 14.75
N ARG A 345 8.38 -2.60 15.75
CA ARG A 345 7.76 -3.86 16.17
C ARG A 345 6.75 -4.35 15.14
N CYS A 346 6.11 -3.42 14.42
CA CYS A 346 5.15 -3.76 13.38
C CYS A 346 5.08 -2.68 12.30
N ILE A 347 4.65 -3.08 11.11
CA ILE A 347 4.37 -2.20 9.98
C ILE A 347 2.97 -2.53 9.46
N PRO A 348 1.99 -1.62 9.54
CA PRO A 348 0.63 -1.89 9.13
C PRO A 348 0.50 -2.01 7.61
N SER A 349 -0.46 -2.83 7.16
CA SER A 349 -0.82 -2.99 5.76
C SER A 349 -2.33 -2.82 5.60
N ILE A 350 -2.74 -2.13 4.53
CA ILE A 350 -4.15 -1.86 4.24
C ILE A 350 -4.41 -2.06 2.75
N ALA A 351 -5.46 -2.80 2.42
CA ALA A 351 -6.09 -2.81 1.11
C ALA A 351 -7.38 -1.98 1.21
N TYR A 352 -7.42 -0.85 0.51
CA TYR A 352 -8.55 0.10 0.53
C TYR A 352 -9.68 -0.33 -0.41
N THR A 353 -9.98 -1.60 -0.39
CA THR A 353 -11.09 -2.23 -1.12
C THR A 353 -12.44 -1.99 -0.43
N ASP A 354 -13.53 -2.55 -0.93
CA ASP A 354 -14.80 -2.61 -0.22
C ASP A 354 -15.25 -4.08 -0.06
N PRO A 355 -15.31 -4.62 1.20
CA PRO A 355 -14.80 -4.04 2.44
C PRO A 355 -13.28 -3.88 2.43
N GLU A 356 -12.76 -2.96 3.24
CA GLU A 356 -11.32 -2.80 3.46
C GLU A 356 -10.76 -4.01 4.21
N MET A 357 -9.50 -4.35 3.94
CA MET A 357 -8.75 -5.35 4.70
C MET A 357 -7.49 -4.69 5.27
N ALA A 358 -7.36 -4.69 6.59
CA ALA A 358 -6.25 -4.07 7.29
C ALA A 358 -5.63 -5.06 8.27
N TRP A 359 -4.29 -5.14 8.34
CA TRP A 359 -3.60 -6.04 9.27
C TRP A 359 -2.26 -5.47 9.71
N VAL A 360 -1.80 -5.91 10.87
CA VAL A 360 -0.55 -5.47 11.48
C VAL A 360 0.02 -6.53 12.42
N GLY A 361 1.34 -6.53 12.57
CA GLY A 361 2.05 -7.47 13.44
C GLY A 361 2.03 -8.89 12.89
N VAL A 362 2.06 -9.87 13.77
CA VAL A 362 2.16 -11.28 13.41
C VAL A 362 0.81 -11.80 12.90
N THR A 363 0.79 -12.48 11.76
CA THR A 363 -0.36 -13.24 11.26
C THR A 363 -0.42 -14.64 11.89
N GLU A 364 -1.59 -15.32 11.85
CA GLU A 364 -1.69 -16.71 12.32
C GLU A 364 -0.71 -17.65 11.60
N ARG A 365 -0.50 -17.39 10.28
CA ARG A 365 0.47 -18.16 9.49
C ARG A 365 1.90 -17.95 9.99
N GLU A 366 2.31 -16.71 10.17
CA GLU A 366 3.65 -16.36 10.65
C GLU A 366 3.87 -16.86 12.09
N ALA A 367 2.87 -16.74 12.96
CA ALA A 367 2.93 -17.28 14.30
C ALA A 367 3.19 -18.81 14.29
N LYS A 368 2.51 -19.54 13.40
CA LYS A 368 2.73 -20.98 13.23
C LYS A 368 4.13 -21.30 12.70
N GLU A 369 4.61 -20.53 11.71
CA GLU A 369 5.94 -20.70 11.12
C GLU A 369 7.06 -20.40 12.14
N GLN A 370 6.84 -19.44 13.03
CA GLN A 370 7.77 -19.05 14.10
C GLN A 370 7.62 -19.87 15.38
N GLY A 371 6.62 -20.76 15.47
CA GLY A 371 6.36 -21.59 16.65
C GLY A 371 5.87 -20.79 17.86
N LEU A 372 5.23 -19.65 17.67
CA LEU A 372 4.68 -18.82 18.73
C LEU A 372 3.44 -19.46 19.36
N ASN A 373 3.35 -19.41 20.70
CA ASN A 373 2.17 -19.88 21.44
C ASN A 373 1.14 -18.75 21.48
N ILE A 374 0.19 -18.76 20.55
CA ILE A 374 -0.80 -17.69 20.40
C ILE A 374 -2.20 -18.13 20.78
N GLU A 375 -3.05 -17.17 21.17
CA GLU A 375 -4.49 -17.29 21.22
C GLU A 375 -5.10 -16.20 20.32
N VAL A 376 -6.11 -16.58 19.52
CA VAL A 376 -6.75 -15.67 18.55
C VAL A 376 -8.16 -15.36 19.02
N ALA A 377 -8.47 -14.09 19.19
CA ALA A 377 -9.80 -13.59 19.49
C ALA A 377 -10.43 -12.95 18.26
N ASN A 378 -11.67 -13.31 17.97
CA ASN A 378 -12.40 -12.82 16.81
C ASN A 378 -13.74 -12.23 17.24
N PHE A 379 -13.96 -10.94 16.98
CA PHE A 379 -15.24 -10.29 17.19
C PHE A 379 -15.95 -10.09 15.83
N PRO A 380 -17.08 -10.78 15.58
CA PRO A 380 -17.85 -10.62 14.34
C PRO A 380 -18.66 -9.31 14.38
N TRP A 381 -18.62 -8.52 13.31
CA TRP A 381 -19.35 -7.26 13.26
C TRP A 381 -20.88 -7.41 13.18
N ALA A 382 -21.37 -8.63 12.91
CA ALA A 382 -22.79 -8.95 13.06
C ALA A 382 -23.32 -8.77 14.50
N ALA A 383 -22.42 -8.68 15.50
CA ALA A 383 -22.75 -8.36 16.88
C ALA A 383 -22.44 -6.89 17.25
N SER A 384 -21.88 -6.09 16.34
CA SER A 384 -21.59 -4.67 16.59
C SER A 384 -22.82 -3.81 16.32
N GLY A 385 -23.28 -3.07 17.34
CA GLY A 385 -24.39 -2.11 17.20
C GLY A 385 -24.13 -1.07 16.11
N ARG A 386 -22.90 -0.59 15.98
CA ARG A 386 -22.51 0.38 14.92
C ARG A 386 -22.54 -0.22 13.53
N ALA A 387 -22.03 -1.44 13.36
CA ALA A 387 -22.05 -2.14 12.08
C ALA A 387 -23.49 -2.45 11.63
N ILE A 388 -24.36 -2.87 12.57
CA ILE A 388 -25.79 -3.11 12.32
C ILE A 388 -26.48 -1.81 11.89
N ALA A 389 -26.27 -0.71 12.64
CA ALA A 389 -26.88 0.58 12.34
C ALA A 389 -26.41 1.16 10.97
N SER A 390 -25.24 0.75 10.50
CA SER A 390 -24.69 1.14 9.19
C SER A 390 -25.00 0.15 8.06
N ALA A 391 -25.72 -0.95 8.36
CA ALA A 391 -26.02 -2.07 7.46
C ALA A 391 -24.76 -2.70 6.81
N ARG A 392 -23.62 -2.72 7.55
CA ARG A 392 -22.31 -3.25 7.10
C ARG A 392 -21.79 -4.26 8.13
N THR A 393 -22.48 -5.38 8.21
CA THR A 393 -22.27 -6.42 9.24
C THR A 393 -21.33 -7.54 8.81
N GLU A 394 -20.85 -7.52 7.59
CA GLU A 394 -19.96 -8.53 7.01
C GLU A 394 -18.56 -8.57 7.65
N GLY A 395 -18.22 -7.52 8.41
CA GLY A 395 -16.88 -7.32 8.96
C GLY A 395 -16.52 -8.22 10.14
N LYS A 396 -15.25 -8.17 10.49
CA LYS A 396 -14.66 -8.86 11.63
C LYS A 396 -13.41 -8.11 12.13
N THR A 397 -13.26 -8.08 13.45
CA THR A 397 -12.00 -7.69 14.11
C THR A 397 -11.36 -8.92 14.72
N LYS A 398 -10.09 -9.15 14.40
CA LYS A 398 -9.25 -10.23 14.90
C LYS A 398 -8.10 -9.62 15.69
N MET A 399 -7.86 -10.14 16.91
CA MET A 399 -6.67 -9.85 17.71
C MET A 399 -5.88 -11.13 17.93
N ILE A 400 -4.57 -11.03 17.90
CA ILE A 400 -3.64 -12.14 18.13
C ILE A 400 -2.81 -11.82 19.36
N PHE A 401 -2.90 -12.67 20.35
CA PHE A 401 -2.24 -12.51 21.63
C PHE A 401 -1.20 -13.62 21.87
N GLU A 402 -0.11 -13.29 22.53
CA GLU A 402 0.74 -14.31 23.16
C GLU A 402 -0.04 -14.96 24.30
N LYS A 403 -0.20 -16.26 24.27
CA LYS A 403 -1.13 -16.96 25.15
C LYS A 403 -0.77 -16.87 26.62
N ASP A 404 0.54 -16.87 26.93
CA ASP A 404 1.02 -16.93 28.30
C ASP A 404 1.06 -15.56 28.98
N THR A 405 1.26 -14.49 28.23
CA THR A 405 1.42 -13.11 28.76
C THR A 405 0.23 -12.21 28.44
N GLY A 406 -0.64 -12.60 27.52
CA GLY A 406 -1.72 -11.74 26.99
C GLY A 406 -1.23 -10.64 26.07
N ARG A 407 0.08 -10.51 25.80
CA ARG A 407 0.61 -9.41 24.96
C ARG A 407 0.05 -9.45 23.56
N VAL A 408 -0.32 -8.27 23.05
CA VAL A 408 -0.78 -8.10 21.67
C VAL A 408 0.39 -8.29 20.72
N LEU A 409 0.31 -9.30 19.84
CA LEU A 409 1.32 -9.60 18.82
C LEU A 409 0.92 -9.10 17.44
N GLY A 410 -0.37 -8.91 17.20
CA GLY A 410 -0.90 -8.47 15.93
C GLY A 410 -2.41 -8.47 15.89
N GLY A 411 -2.95 -8.15 14.74
CA GLY A 411 -4.37 -8.19 14.50
C GLY A 411 -4.74 -7.82 13.07
N ALA A 412 -6.01 -8.04 12.75
CA ALA A 412 -6.55 -7.74 11.44
C ALA A 412 -8.01 -7.33 11.54
N ILE A 413 -8.41 -6.44 10.66
CA ILE A 413 -9.79 -5.96 10.55
C ILE A 413 -10.22 -6.09 9.09
N VAL A 414 -11.40 -6.61 8.85
CA VAL A 414 -12.06 -6.55 7.56
C VAL A 414 -13.42 -5.91 7.74
N GLY A 415 -13.70 -4.86 6.98
CA GLY A 415 -14.95 -4.09 7.06
C GLY A 415 -14.76 -2.65 6.60
N ILE A 416 -15.81 -1.85 6.72
CA ILE A 416 -15.71 -0.41 6.42
C ILE A 416 -14.77 0.28 7.43
N ASN A 417 -13.96 1.22 6.95
CA ASN A 417 -13.03 1.99 7.79
C ASN A 417 -12.00 1.14 8.56
N ALA A 418 -11.74 -0.08 8.13
CA ALA A 418 -10.76 -0.97 8.78
C ALA A 418 -9.35 -0.32 8.83
N GLY A 419 -8.99 0.43 7.79
CA GLY A 419 -7.74 1.16 7.71
C GLY A 419 -7.59 2.23 8.79
N GLU A 420 -8.66 2.96 9.09
CA GLU A 420 -8.66 4.01 10.12
C GLU A 420 -8.59 3.42 11.54
N MET A 421 -9.19 2.23 11.75
CA MET A 421 -9.22 1.56 13.04
C MET A 421 -7.88 0.88 13.39
N LEU A 422 -7.11 0.46 12.39
CA LEU A 422 -5.88 -0.34 12.58
C LEU A 422 -4.82 0.36 13.44
N GLY A 423 -4.84 1.70 13.47
CA GLY A 423 -3.90 2.50 14.25
C GLY A 423 -3.88 2.17 15.75
N GLU A 424 -5.01 1.78 16.33
CA GLU A 424 -5.12 1.35 17.72
C GLU A 424 -4.38 0.03 17.96
N ILE A 425 -4.54 -0.95 17.08
CA ILE A 425 -3.81 -2.22 17.16
C ILE A 425 -2.31 -2.00 16.96
N CYS A 426 -1.91 -1.11 16.03
CA CYS A 426 -0.50 -0.73 15.85
C CYS A 426 0.08 -0.16 17.15
N LEU A 427 -0.65 0.75 17.81
CA LEU A 427 -0.21 1.37 19.06
C LEU A 427 -0.08 0.31 20.16
N ALA A 428 -1.04 -0.61 20.28
CA ALA A 428 -0.99 -1.68 21.27
C ALA A 428 0.24 -2.58 21.07
N VAL A 429 0.57 -2.97 19.84
CA VAL A 429 1.77 -3.75 19.53
C VAL A 429 3.04 -2.95 19.83
N GLU A 430 3.13 -1.69 19.41
CA GLU A 430 4.31 -0.85 19.58
C GLU A 430 4.59 -0.57 21.05
N MET A 431 3.55 -0.30 21.84
CA MET A 431 3.65 -0.06 23.31
C MET A 431 3.86 -1.34 24.11
N GLY A 432 3.65 -2.53 23.50
CA GLY A 432 3.71 -3.83 24.18
C GLY A 432 2.56 -4.04 25.16
N ALA A 433 1.40 -3.45 24.86
CA ALA A 433 0.16 -3.62 25.61
C ALA A 433 -0.28 -5.09 25.62
N ASP A 434 -1.04 -5.48 26.62
CA ASP A 434 -1.68 -6.78 26.72
C ASP A 434 -3.21 -6.70 26.55
N ALA A 435 -3.89 -7.82 26.64
CA ALA A 435 -5.33 -7.90 26.47
C ALA A 435 -6.09 -7.13 27.57
N GLU A 436 -5.57 -7.08 28.79
CA GLU A 436 -6.16 -6.32 29.90
C GLU A 436 -6.10 -4.82 29.61
N ASP A 437 -4.95 -4.30 29.14
CA ASP A 437 -4.79 -2.89 28.77
C ASP A 437 -5.81 -2.48 27.69
N VAL A 438 -5.99 -3.31 26.65
CA VAL A 438 -6.92 -3.05 25.56
C VAL A 438 -8.37 -3.17 26.02
N GLY A 439 -8.70 -4.21 26.81
CA GLY A 439 -10.05 -4.47 27.32
C GLY A 439 -10.52 -3.42 28.34
N LEU A 440 -9.61 -2.88 29.16
CA LEU A 440 -9.91 -1.80 30.10
C LEU A 440 -10.01 -0.42 29.47
N THR A 441 -9.52 -0.27 28.22
CA THR A 441 -9.66 0.99 27.48
C THR A 441 -11.14 1.24 27.16
N ILE A 442 -11.68 2.37 27.64
CA ILE A 442 -13.08 2.73 27.39
C ILE A 442 -13.24 3.23 25.96
N HIS A 443 -13.93 2.45 25.13
CA HIS A 443 -14.27 2.83 23.76
C HIS A 443 -15.60 3.60 23.73
N ALA A 444 -15.67 4.60 22.85
CA ALA A 444 -16.92 5.36 22.67
C ALA A 444 -18.01 4.49 22.05
N HIS A 445 -19.26 4.58 22.59
CA HIS A 445 -20.41 3.84 22.10
C HIS A 445 -21.40 4.75 21.35
N PRO A 446 -21.97 4.33 20.18
CA PRO A 446 -21.59 3.13 19.41
C PRO A 446 -20.52 3.47 18.35
N THR A 447 -19.44 2.71 18.31
CA THR A 447 -18.39 2.85 17.30
C THR A 447 -17.94 1.48 16.79
N LEU A 448 -17.24 1.46 15.65
CA LEU A 448 -16.61 0.23 15.15
C LEU A 448 -15.38 -0.13 16.00
N ASN A 449 -14.70 0.85 16.58
CA ASN A 449 -13.52 0.64 17.43
C ASN A 449 -13.80 -0.21 18.68
N GLU A 450 -15.03 -0.18 19.22
CA GLU A 450 -15.43 -1.08 20.32
C GLU A 450 -15.06 -2.55 20.01
N SER A 451 -15.09 -2.94 18.73
CA SER A 451 -14.77 -4.32 18.32
C SER A 451 -13.33 -4.75 18.64
N ILE A 452 -12.41 -3.80 18.86
CA ILE A 452 -11.01 -4.07 19.28
C ILE A 452 -11.00 -4.43 20.77
N GLY A 453 -11.62 -3.61 21.63
CA GLY A 453 -11.77 -3.89 23.05
C GLY A 453 -12.56 -5.17 23.30
N LEU A 454 -13.68 -5.36 22.57
CA LEU A 454 -14.49 -6.59 22.66
C LEU A 454 -13.73 -7.86 22.22
N ALA A 455 -12.78 -7.75 21.26
CA ALA A 455 -11.89 -8.85 20.93
C ALA A 455 -10.91 -9.15 22.08
N ALA A 456 -10.40 -8.14 22.78
CA ALA A 456 -9.58 -8.33 23.96
C ALA A 456 -10.38 -8.97 25.11
N GLU A 457 -11.63 -8.55 25.35
CA GLU A 457 -12.53 -9.17 26.31
C GLU A 457 -12.85 -10.65 26.01
N ILE A 458 -12.86 -11.04 24.74
CA ILE A 458 -12.98 -12.47 24.35
C ILE A 458 -11.77 -13.25 24.88
N PHE A 459 -10.56 -12.69 24.70
CA PHE A 459 -9.34 -13.32 25.21
C PHE A 459 -9.35 -13.40 26.73
N GLU A 460 -9.72 -12.31 27.43
CA GLU A 460 -9.81 -12.25 28.89
C GLU A 460 -10.95 -13.15 29.46
N GLY A 461 -12.00 -13.42 28.68
CA GLY A 461 -13.19 -14.11 29.13
C GLY A 461 -14.17 -13.22 29.90
N SER A 462 -14.11 -11.91 29.69
CA SER A 462 -15.02 -10.91 30.29
C SER A 462 -16.12 -10.47 29.34
N ILE A 463 -16.09 -10.84 28.06
CA ILE A 463 -17.07 -10.46 27.02
C ILE A 463 -18.51 -10.74 27.44
N THR A 464 -19.40 -9.77 27.20
CA THR A 464 -20.85 -9.86 27.45
C THR A 464 -21.69 -9.77 26.18
N ASP A 465 -21.17 -9.15 25.14
CA ASP A 465 -21.86 -8.93 23.86
C ASP A 465 -21.92 -10.17 22.95
N LEU A 466 -21.21 -11.22 23.34
CA LEU A 466 -21.22 -12.55 22.72
C LEU A 466 -21.31 -13.65 23.81
N PRO A 467 -21.76 -14.88 23.44
CA PRO A 467 -21.59 -16.02 24.32
C PRO A 467 -20.11 -16.16 24.72
N ASN A 468 -19.83 -16.02 26.01
CA ASN A 468 -18.47 -16.05 26.52
C ASN A 468 -17.87 -17.46 26.44
N PRO A 469 -16.81 -17.72 25.65
CA PRO A 469 -16.20 -19.04 25.50
C PRO A 469 -15.53 -19.53 26.80
N LYS A 470 -15.13 -18.61 27.68
CA LYS A 470 -14.46 -18.89 28.97
C LYS A 470 -15.42 -18.86 30.16
N ALA A 471 -16.74 -18.75 29.92
CA ALA A 471 -17.72 -18.73 30.99
C ALA A 471 -17.67 -20.00 31.84
N VAL A 472 -17.74 -19.84 33.17
CA VAL A 472 -17.81 -20.95 34.10
C VAL A 472 -19.11 -21.73 33.89
N LYS A 473 -19.00 -22.99 33.50
CA LYS A 473 -20.17 -23.88 33.33
C LYS A 473 -20.84 -24.07 34.68
N LYS A 474 -22.13 -23.69 34.81
CA LYS A 474 -22.90 -24.04 36.00
C LYS A 474 -22.86 -25.54 36.15
N LYS A 475 -22.38 -26.04 37.30
CA LYS A 475 -22.57 -27.44 37.67
C LYS A 475 -24.08 -27.74 37.69
N LYS A 476 -24.53 -28.68 36.86
CA LYS A 476 -25.90 -29.18 36.91
C LYS A 476 -26.15 -29.91 38.20
#